data_6f289d957a05e733cfcf8d65633a6d69
#
_entry.id   6f289d957a05e733cfcf8d65633a6d69
#
_cell.length_a   1.000
_cell.length_b   1.000
_cell.length_c   1.000
_cell.angle_alpha   90.00
_cell.angle_beta   90.00
_cell.angle_gamma   90.00
#
_symmetry.space_group_name_H-M   'P 1'
#
loop_
_entity.id
_entity.type
_entity.pdbx_description
1 polymer ?
#
loop_
_entity_poly.entity_id
_entity_poly.type
_entity_poly.pdbx_seq_one_letter_code
_entity_poly.pdbx_strand_id
1 'polypeptide(L)'
;MNGGTLGDFDFGGKSLSGSALVWPMIQAINSVMAALCPILVNQPDVARYATKPAQATWSQATGILVSKVLVMFLSCATTSAAAGFLGKSYWNVWDLYNAILTEYWGPGARAGMFFASAGMILAIIATNAGSNSLPVGADTSGLWPRYINIVRGQVICALLAPLCVPWKIISSASSFLTFLGSYTVFLMPTCGIMIVDYWMLRRGNFHVPSLYTKDAGSPYAYLNGWNLRAIAAWIAGVAFTVHGIAGSLNPNAVNQASKNMYKLGFLLSLTMGALVYYVACLIWPPPIYPEGSESEATMGFEDMASSEGFFAGESVDTIRGVLSAVEGGNVGQVEGKGAGTESVSEKNMV
;
A
#
# COMPACT_ATOMS: atom_id res chain seq x y z
N MET A 1 41.43 -17.67 -11.03
CA MET A 1 40.42 -16.58 -11.03
C MET A 1 40.81 -15.66 -12.17
N ASN A 2 40.23 -15.85 -13.32
CA ASN A 2 40.38 -14.89 -14.40
C ASN A 2 39.61 -13.63 -14.00
N GLY A 3 40.31 -12.50 -13.87
CA GLY A 3 39.71 -11.22 -13.58
C GLY A 3 38.79 -10.80 -14.74
N GLY A 4 37.57 -11.32 -14.73
CA GLY A 4 36.52 -10.83 -15.58
C GLY A 4 36.26 -9.41 -15.17
N THR A 5 36.62 -8.47 -16.01
CA THR A 5 36.08 -7.13 -16.02
C THR A 5 34.55 -7.28 -15.93
N LEU A 6 33.90 -6.57 -14.99
CA LEU A 6 32.46 -6.33 -15.04
C LEU A 6 32.16 -5.99 -16.50
N GLY A 7 31.45 -6.90 -17.19
CA GLY A 7 31.17 -6.75 -18.60
C GLY A 7 30.65 -5.37 -18.87
N ASP A 8 30.98 -4.78 -20.01
CA ASP A 8 30.48 -3.49 -20.42
C ASP A 8 28.99 -3.46 -20.16
N PHE A 9 28.53 -2.45 -19.41
CA PHE A 9 27.11 -2.21 -19.19
C PHE A 9 26.48 -1.81 -20.55
N ASP A 10 26.31 -2.79 -21.40
CA ASP A 10 25.58 -2.59 -22.64
C ASP A 10 24.08 -2.56 -22.29
N PHE A 11 23.57 -1.37 -22.16
CA PHE A 11 22.12 -1.14 -22.20
C PHE A 11 21.55 -1.39 -23.61
N GLY A 12 22.17 -2.28 -24.37
CA GLY A 12 22.03 -2.63 -25.78
C GLY A 12 20.63 -2.96 -26.24
N GLY A 13 19.72 -2.05 -25.98
CA GLY A 13 18.44 -1.98 -26.64
C GLY A 13 18.56 -1.14 -27.92
N LYS A 14 17.97 -1.57 -29.01
CA LYS A 14 17.68 -0.70 -30.14
C LYS A 14 17.12 0.60 -29.60
N SER A 15 17.69 1.75 -29.99
CA SER A 15 17.17 3.05 -29.59
C SER A 15 15.71 3.18 -30.09
N LEU A 16 14.77 2.99 -29.16
CA LEU A 16 13.37 3.16 -29.45
C LEU A 16 13.05 4.66 -29.45
N SER A 17 12.23 5.13 -30.36
CA SER A 17 11.78 6.52 -30.43
C SER A 17 10.28 6.62 -30.64
N GLY A 18 9.71 7.78 -30.30
CA GLY A 18 8.29 8.04 -30.49
C GLY A 18 7.40 7.09 -29.67
N SER A 19 6.30 6.64 -30.23
CA SER A 19 5.31 5.79 -29.55
C SER A 19 5.87 4.42 -29.14
N ALA A 20 6.89 3.92 -29.85
CA ALA A 20 7.56 2.67 -29.53
C ALA A 20 8.35 2.74 -28.20
N LEU A 21 8.78 3.92 -27.77
CA LEU A 21 9.41 4.17 -26.48
C LEU A 21 8.38 4.53 -25.41
N VAL A 22 7.44 5.41 -25.72
CA VAL A 22 6.51 6.01 -24.77
C VAL A 22 5.60 4.95 -24.11
N TRP A 23 5.00 4.05 -24.90
CA TRP A 23 4.09 3.05 -24.36
C TRP A 23 4.76 2.01 -23.44
N PRO A 24 5.95 1.48 -23.73
CA PRO A 24 6.69 0.65 -22.77
C PRO A 24 7.08 1.39 -21.50
N MET A 25 7.47 2.67 -21.59
CA MET A 25 7.78 3.48 -20.40
C MET A 25 6.54 3.67 -19.50
N ILE A 26 5.40 4.01 -20.10
CA ILE A 26 4.12 4.12 -19.36
C ILE A 26 3.77 2.78 -18.70
N GLN A 27 3.92 1.68 -19.42
CA GLN A 27 3.68 0.34 -18.87
C GLN A 27 4.63 0.00 -17.72
N ALA A 28 5.90 0.37 -17.81
CA ALA A 28 6.88 0.17 -16.73
C ALA A 28 6.48 0.97 -15.48
N ILE A 29 6.10 2.24 -15.63
CA ILE A 29 5.58 3.07 -14.52
C ILE A 29 4.36 2.41 -13.90
N ASN A 30 3.39 1.98 -14.71
CA ASN A 30 2.20 1.29 -14.23
C ASN A 30 2.55 0.01 -13.45
N SER A 31 3.52 -0.77 -13.90
CA SER A 31 3.96 -2.00 -13.22
C SER A 31 4.63 -1.72 -11.88
N VAL A 32 5.44 -0.67 -11.80
CA VAL A 32 6.07 -0.24 -10.52
C VAL A 32 5.01 0.23 -9.54
N MET A 33 4.06 1.06 -10.00
CA MET A 33 2.96 1.53 -9.16
C MET A 33 2.04 0.39 -8.75
N ALA A 34 1.81 -0.59 -9.61
CA ALA A 34 1.02 -1.77 -9.31
C ALA A 34 1.54 -2.56 -8.09
N ALA A 35 2.86 -2.70 -7.98
CA ALA A 35 3.49 -3.33 -6.83
C ALA A 35 3.34 -2.54 -5.52
N LEU A 36 3.08 -1.23 -5.62
CA LEU A 36 2.89 -0.33 -4.47
C LEU A 36 1.41 -0.12 -4.09
N CYS A 37 0.47 -0.42 -5.00
CA CYS A 37 -0.96 -0.17 -4.78
C CYS A 37 -1.52 -0.73 -3.45
N PRO A 38 -1.25 -1.99 -3.07
CA PRO A 38 -1.74 -2.51 -1.80
C PRO A 38 -1.23 -1.72 -0.60
N ILE A 39 0.06 -1.35 -0.62
CA ILE A 39 0.68 -0.58 0.46
C ILE A 39 0.07 0.83 0.56
N LEU A 40 -0.23 1.47 -0.58
CA LEU A 40 -0.84 2.81 -0.60
C LEU A 40 -2.23 2.82 0.04
N VAL A 41 -3.03 1.80 -0.21
CA VAL A 41 -4.38 1.69 0.38
C VAL A 41 -4.29 1.32 1.86
N ASN A 42 -3.37 0.44 2.23
CA ASN A 42 -3.23 -0.08 3.60
C ASN A 42 -2.22 0.72 4.44
N GLN A 43 -1.75 1.87 3.95
CA GLN A 43 -0.81 2.73 4.66
C GLN A 43 -1.30 3.14 6.08
N PRO A 44 -2.59 3.45 6.30
CA PRO A 44 -3.11 3.74 7.63
C PRO A 44 -2.90 2.62 8.64
N ASP A 45 -2.97 1.35 8.22
CA ASP A 45 -2.77 0.19 9.12
C ASP A 45 -1.35 0.11 9.67
N VAL A 46 -0.37 0.57 8.89
CA VAL A 46 1.03 0.65 9.33
C VAL A 46 1.27 1.95 10.11
N ALA A 47 0.71 3.06 9.64
CA ALA A 47 0.89 4.37 10.25
C ALA A 47 0.36 4.45 11.68
N ARG A 48 -0.68 3.68 12.02
CA ARG A 48 -1.24 3.61 13.38
C ARG A 48 -0.24 3.16 14.46
N TYR A 49 0.84 2.51 14.10
CA TYR A 49 1.91 2.10 15.03
C TYR A 49 3.00 3.16 15.21
N ALA A 50 2.90 4.29 14.51
CA ALA A 50 3.85 5.38 14.66
C ALA A 50 3.61 6.12 15.98
N THR A 51 4.69 6.38 16.72
CA THR A 51 4.63 7.14 17.98
C THR A 51 4.75 8.65 17.76
N LYS A 52 5.17 9.08 16.56
CA LYS A 52 5.31 10.49 16.18
C LYS A 52 4.80 10.69 14.75
N PRO A 53 4.14 11.83 14.45
CA PRO A 53 3.62 12.11 13.10
C PRO A 53 4.68 12.01 11.99
N ALA A 54 5.92 12.47 12.26
CA ALA A 54 7.03 12.38 11.30
C ALA A 54 7.39 10.93 10.93
N GLN A 55 7.16 9.96 11.81
CA GLN A 55 7.39 8.53 11.52
C GLN A 55 6.33 7.97 10.58
N ALA A 56 5.10 8.48 10.65
CA ALA A 56 4.01 8.08 9.75
C ALA A 56 4.10 8.73 8.37
N THR A 57 4.85 9.82 8.22
CA THR A 57 4.92 10.61 6.98
C THR A 57 6.29 10.52 6.33
N TRP A 58 7.20 11.41 6.70
CA TRP A 58 8.51 11.57 6.03
C TRP A 58 9.40 10.34 6.11
N SER A 59 9.44 9.65 7.26
CA SER A 59 10.27 8.45 7.40
C SER A 59 9.81 7.33 6.49
N GLN A 60 8.50 7.14 6.35
CA GLN A 60 7.94 6.10 5.47
C GLN A 60 8.12 6.49 4.00
N ALA A 61 7.85 7.74 3.64
CA ALA A 61 8.02 8.22 2.27
C ALA A 61 9.48 8.08 1.81
N THR A 62 10.44 8.55 2.60
CA THR A 62 11.86 8.44 2.29
C THR A 62 12.35 7.00 2.30
N GLY A 63 11.90 6.19 3.27
CA GLY A 63 12.23 4.78 3.37
C GLY A 63 11.79 3.98 2.14
N ILE A 64 10.56 4.17 1.68
CA ILE A 64 10.04 3.53 0.47
C ILE A 64 10.82 4.01 -0.76
N LEU A 65 11.02 5.31 -0.93
CA LEU A 65 11.72 5.85 -2.10
C LEU A 65 13.15 5.32 -2.20
N VAL A 66 13.94 5.48 -1.13
CA VAL A 66 15.36 5.09 -1.13
C VAL A 66 15.51 3.58 -1.31
N SER A 67 14.75 2.77 -0.56
CA SER A 67 14.86 1.31 -0.66
C SER A 67 14.43 0.79 -2.03
N LYS A 68 13.36 1.34 -2.62
CA LYS A 68 12.91 0.92 -3.96
C LYS A 68 13.91 1.29 -5.05
N VAL A 69 14.43 2.52 -5.04
CA VAL A 69 15.44 2.94 -6.02
C VAL A 69 16.69 2.07 -5.91
N LEU A 70 17.18 1.83 -4.68
CA LEU A 70 18.36 1.00 -4.44
C LEU A 70 18.16 -0.44 -4.92
N VAL A 71 17.04 -1.07 -4.55
CA VAL A 71 16.73 -2.45 -4.94
C VAL A 71 16.58 -2.57 -6.46
N MET A 72 15.90 -1.63 -7.12
CA MET A 72 15.75 -1.64 -8.57
C MET A 72 17.10 -1.48 -9.27
N PHE A 73 17.94 -0.55 -8.82
CA PHE A 73 19.28 -0.36 -9.37
C PHE A 73 20.12 -1.62 -9.22
N LEU A 74 20.19 -2.21 -8.02
CA LEU A 74 20.94 -3.43 -7.76
C LEU A 74 20.43 -4.61 -8.60
N SER A 75 19.11 -4.75 -8.74
CA SER A 75 18.51 -5.80 -9.56
C SER A 75 18.87 -5.67 -11.04
N CYS A 76 18.79 -4.45 -11.59
CA CYS A 76 19.19 -4.19 -12.97
C CYS A 76 20.69 -4.44 -13.18
N ALA A 77 21.53 -3.96 -12.27
CA ALA A 77 22.97 -4.16 -12.33
C ALA A 77 23.36 -5.66 -12.26
N THR A 78 22.74 -6.41 -11.34
CA THR A 78 22.96 -7.86 -11.19
C THR A 78 22.52 -8.62 -12.45
N THR A 79 21.33 -8.29 -13.00
CA THR A 79 20.82 -8.94 -14.21
C THR A 79 21.69 -8.64 -15.42
N SER A 80 22.15 -7.39 -15.58
CA SER A 80 23.04 -6.99 -16.65
C SER A 80 24.40 -7.69 -16.55
N ALA A 81 25.00 -7.72 -15.36
CA ALA A 81 26.24 -8.44 -15.11
C ALA A 81 26.08 -9.94 -15.41
N ALA A 82 25.00 -10.56 -14.94
CA ALA A 82 24.71 -11.97 -15.19
C ALA A 82 24.55 -12.27 -16.70
N ALA A 83 23.93 -11.40 -17.46
CA ALA A 83 23.82 -11.55 -18.91
C ALA A 83 25.17 -11.55 -19.60
N GLY A 84 26.14 -10.77 -19.11
CA GLY A 84 27.51 -10.70 -19.64
C GLY A 84 28.30 -12.01 -19.52
N PHE A 85 28.15 -12.74 -18.40
CA PHE A 85 28.94 -13.97 -18.17
C PHE A 85 28.12 -15.28 -18.33
N LEU A 86 26.79 -15.25 -18.21
CA LEU A 86 25.91 -16.41 -18.46
C LEU A 86 25.30 -16.40 -19.87
N GLY A 87 25.51 -15.31 -20.65
CA GLY A 87 24.95 -15.18 -22.00
C GLY A 87 23.42 -15.06 -22.07
N LYS A 88 22.72 -14.98 -20.91
CA LYS A 88 21.27 -14.93 -20.81
C LYS A 88 20.84 -14.10 -19.60
N SER A 89 19.80 -13.29 -19.79
CA SER A 89 19.15 -12.55 -18.70
C SER A 89 18.15 -13.44 -17.97
N TYR A 90 18.17 -13.38 -16.65
CA TYR A 90 17.23 -14.07 -15.78
C TYR A 90 16.33 -13.05 -15.08
N TRP A 91 15.03 -13.23 -15.16
CA TRP A 91 14.09 -12.35 -14.49
C TRP A 91 13.80 -12.81 -13.05
N ASN A 92 13.97 -14.09 -12.77
CA ASN A 92 13.77 -14.66 -11.44
C ASN A 92 15.12 -14.94 -10.74
N VAL A 93 15.17 -14.65 -9.45
CA VAL A 93 16.37 -14.81 -8.62
C VAL A 93 16.80 -16.27 -8.49
N TRP A 94 15.84 -17.20 -8.31
CA TRP A 94 16.16 -18.62 -8.16
C TRP A 94 16.72 -19.26 -9.44
N ASP A 95 16.23 -18.85 -10.61
CA ASP A 95 16.77 -19.31 -11.88
C ASP A 95 18.21 -18.79 -12.09
N LEU A 96 18.46 -17.56 -11.69
CA LEU A 96 19.80 -16.98 -11.69
C LEU A 96 20.74 -17.75 -10.76
N TYR A 97 20.30 -18.06 -9.54
CA TYR A 97 21.13 -18.80 -8.58
C TYR A 97 21.43 -20.23 -9.06
N ASN A 98 20.44 -20.90 -9.66
CA ASN A 98 20.64 -22.20 -10.27
C ASN A 98 21.61 -22.14 -11.46
N ALA A 99 21.52 -21.14 -12.31
CA ALA A 99 22.42 -20.96 -13.44
C ALA A 99 23.86 -20.73 -12.96
N ILE A 100 24.08 -19.89 -11.93
CA ILE A 100 25.40 -19.66 -11.33
C ILE A 100 25.96 -20.97 -10.74
N LEU A 101 25.16 -21.74 -10.02
CA LEU A 101 25.61 -23.02 -9.43
C LEU A 101 25.89 -24.08 -10.49
N THR A 102 25.16 -24.06 -11.61
CA THR A 102 25.39 -25.00 -12.72
C THR A 102 26.71 -24.70 -13.45
N GLU A 103 26.97 -23.40 -13.70
CA GLU A 103 28.18 -23.00 -14.43
C GLU A 103 29.41 -22.97 -13.54
N TYR A 104 29.29 -22.53 -12.29
CA TYR A 104 30.41 -22.29 -11.37
C TYR A 104 30.30 -23.14 -10.09
N TRP A 105 30.31 -24.45 -10.21
CA TRP A 105 30.20 -25.36 -9.08
C TRP A 105 31.49 -25.42 -8.26
N GLY A 106 31.72 -24.44 -7.39
CA GLY A 106 32.87 -24.36 -6.50
C GLY A 106 32.47 -24.07 -5.05
N PRO A 107 33.39 -24.28 -4.07
CA PRO A 107 33.06 -23.97 -2.65
C PRO A 107 32.63 -22.53 -2.43
N GLY A 108 33.25 -21.57 -3.10
CA GLY A 108 32.92 -20.14 -3.01
C GLY A 108 31.54 -19.83 -3.59
N ALA A 109 31.20 -20.39 -4.76
CA ALA A 109 29.88 -20.17 -5.37
C ALA A 109 28.77 -20.79 -4.51
N ARG A 110 28.96 -22.00 -3.99
CA ARG A 110 27.98 -22.63 -3.08
C ARG A 110 27.78 -21.83 -1.81
N ALA A 111 28.84 -21.37 -1.16
CA ALA A 111 28.76 -20.54 0.02
C ALA A 111 28.07 -19.20 -0.28
N GLY A 112 28.44 -18.53 -1.38
CA GLY A 112 27.82 -17.28 -1.81
C GLY A 112 26.32 -17.41 -2.07
N MET A 113 25.89 -18.45 -2.80
CA MET A 113 24.48 -18.70 -3.08
C MET A 113 23.71 -19.12 -1.83
N PHE A 114 24.31 -19.83 -0.89
CA PHE A 114 23.69 -20.15 0.40
C PHE A 114 23.36 -18.88 1.19
N PHE A 115 24.33 -17.98 1.38
CA PHE A 115 24.10 -16.73 2.10
C PHE A 115 23.12 -15.80 1.36
N ALA A 116 23.22 -15.71 0.03
CA ALA A 116 22.28 -14.93 -0.77
C ALA A 116 20.84 -15.47 -0.65
N SER A 117 20.65 -16.78 -0.70
CA SER A 117 19.34 -17.42 -0.52
C SER A 117 18.80 -17.23 0.89
N ALA A 118 19.65 -17.38 1.91
CA ALA A 118 19.25 -17.14 3.31
C ALA A 118 18.82 -15.68 3.52
N GLY A 119 19.59 -14.72 3.00
CA GLY A 119 19.22 -13.30 3.05
C GLY A 119 17.90 -13.01 2.32
N MET A 120 17.69 -13.63 1.16
CA MET A 120 16.41 -13.48 0.41
C MET A 120 15.24 -14.07 1.20
N ILE A 121 15.37 -15.22 1.82
CA ILE A 121 14.34 -15.83 2.67
C ILE A 121 13.96 -14.89 3.82
N LEU A 122 14.94 -14.34 4.53
CA LEU A 122 14.72 -13.39 5.61
C LEU A 122 13.99 -12.12 5.10
N ALA A 123 14.43 -11.57 3.97
CA ALA A 123 13.81 -10.39 3.37
C ALA A 123 12.33 -10.65 2.97
N ILE A 124 12.05 -11.82 2.38
CA ILE A 124 10.70 -12.22 1.99
C ILE A 124 9.81 -12.39 3.22
N ILE A 125 10.29 -13.06 4.28
CA ILE A 125 9.55 -13.25 5.52
C ILE A 125 9.21 -11.87 6.14
N ALA A 126 10.21 -11.00 6.30
CA ALA A 126 10.02 -9.68 6.89
C ALA A 126 9.02 -8.83 6.08
N THR A 127 9.15 -8.81 4.76
CA THR A 127 8.25 -8.07 3.87
C THR A 127 6.81 -8.61 3.95
N ASN A 128 6.65 -9.93 3.92
CA ASN A 128 5.31 -10.52 3.98
C ASN A 128 4.65 -10.33 5.35
N ALA A 129 5.41 -10.39 6.44
CA ALA A 129 4.89 -10.13 7.76
C ALA A 129 4.37 -8.70 7.90
N GLY A 130 5.15 -7.69 7.45
CA GLY A 130 4.80 -6.29 7.59
C GLY A 130 3.80 -5.79 6.55
N SER A 131 4.01 -6.12 5.27
CA SER A 131 3.26 -5.49 4.17
C SER A 131 2.03 -6.28 3.72
N ASN A 132 1.94 -7.57 4.00
CA ASN A 132 0.86 -8.42 3.55
C ASN A 132 0.03 -8.97 4.70
N SER A 133 0.66 -9.63 5.67
CA SER A 133 -0.10 -10.33 6.70
C SER A 133 -0.70 -9.39 7.75
N LEU A 134 0.01 -8.32 8.11
CA LEU A 134 -0.49 -7.33 9.06
C LEU A 134 -1.74 -6.60 8.56
N PRO A 135 -1.78 -6.03 7.33
CA PRO A 135 -2.98 -5.44 6.78
C PRO A 135 -4.16 -6.41 6.68
N VAL A 136 -3.93 -7.65 6.19
CA VAL A 136 -5.00 -8.66 6.15
C VAL A 136 -5.52 -8.97 7.56
N GLY A 137 -4.63 -9.01 8.56
CA GLY A 137 -5.04 -9.17 9.96
C GLY A 137 -5.92 -8.02 10.43
N ALA A 138 -5.55 -6.78 10.12
CA ALA A 138 -6.31 -5.58 10.46
C ALA A 138 -7.68 -5.58 9.78
N ASP A 139 -7.72 -5.79 8.45
CA ASP A 139 -8.94 -5.80 7.64
C ASP A 139 -9.93 -6.89 8.10
N THR A 140 -9.43 -8.11 8.31
CA THR A 140 -10.28 -9.22 8.75
C THR A 140 -10.79 -9.03 10.18
N SER A 141 -10.00 -8.42 11.05
CA SER A 141 -10.46 -8.07 12.41
C SER A 141 -11.51 -6.96 12.39
N GLY A 142 -11.43 -6.01 11.44
CA GLY A 142 -12.45 -5.00 11.22
C GLY A 142 -13.76 -5.57 10.68
N LEU A 143 -13.70 -6.58 9.79
CA LEU A 143 -14.88 -7.22 9.22
C LEU A 143 -15.63 -8.12 10.23
N TRP A 144 -14.90 -8.89 11.03
CA TRP A 144 -15.46 -9.85 11.99
C TRP A 144 -14.84 -9.70 13.39
N PRO A 145 -14.99 -8.55 14.06
CA PRO A 145 -14.30 -8.24 15.31
C PRO A 145 -14.62 -9.22 16.45
N ARG A 146 -15.81 -9.85 16.39
CA ARG A 146 -16.25 -10.83 17.40
C ARG A 146 -15.43 -12.13 17.40
N TYR A 147 -14.88 -12.53 16.23
CA TYR A 147 -14.26 -13.85 16.03
C TYR A 147 -12.78 -13.77 15.70
N ILE A 148 -12.37 -12.71 15.01
CA ILE A 148 -11.03 -12.56 14.45
C ILE A 148 -10.35 -11.35 15.07
N ASN A 149 -9.19 -11.59 15.67
CA ASN A 149 -8.23 -10.54 16.01
C ASN A 149 -7.12 -10.50 14.96
N ILE A 150 -6.23 -9.50 15.02
CA ILE A 150 -5.16 -9.31 14.02
C ILE A 150 -4.31 -10.57 13.87
N VAL A 151 -3.92 -11.22 14.97
CA VAL A 151 -3.08 -12.43 14.93
C VAL A 151 -3.80 -13.60 14.26
N ARG A 152 -5.07 -13.82 14.59
CA ARG A 152 -5.87 -14.86 13.92
C ARG A 152 -6.04 -14.59 12.44
N GLY A 153 -6.26 -13.33 12.05
CA GLY A 153 -6.33 -12.91 10.64
C GLY A 153 -5.01 -13.18 9.90
N GLN A 154 -3.87 -12.91 10.52
CA GLN A 154 -2.55 -13.24 9.95
C GLN A 154 -2.37 -14.74 9.74
N VAL A 155 -2.76 -15.57 10.71
CA VAL A 155 -2.70 -17.05 10.59
C VAL A 155 -3.63 -17.53 9.47
N ILE A 156 -4.85 -17.01 9.39
CA ILE A 156 -5.79 -17.34 8.31
C ILE A 156 -5.19 -16.97 6.95
N CYS A 157 -4.58 -15.79 6.83
CA CYS A 157 -3.88 -15.37 5.62
C CYS A 157 -2.78 -16.35 5.21
N ALA A 158 -1.95 -16.76 6.16
CA ALA A 158 -0.86 -17.72 5.90
C ALA A 158 -1.40 -19.10 5.45
N LEU A 159 -2.51 -19.57 6.01
CA LEU A 159 -3.13 -20.82 5.63
C LEU A 159 -3.82 -20.76 4.25
N LEU A 160 -4.39 -19.60 3.88
CA LEU A 160 -5.05 -19.39 2.60
C LEU A 160 -4.08 -19.10 1.45
N ALA A 161 -2.91 -18.53 1.73
CA ALA A 161 -1.95 -18.16 0.69
C ALA A 161 -1.57 -19.30 -0.28
N PRO A 162 -1.30 -20.54 0.16
CA PRO A 162 -1.01 -21.64 -0.74
C PRO A 162 -2.18 -22.01 -1.68
N LEU A 163 -3.43 -21.76 -1.27
CA LEU A 163 -4.61 -22.05 -2.09
C LEU A 163 -4.70 -21.16 -3.34
N CYS A 164 -4.07 -19.97 -3.31
CA CYS A 164 -3.95 -19.10 -4.47
C CYS A 164 -2.96 -19.60 -5.53
N VAL A 165 -2.29 -20.73 -5.29
CA VAL A 165 -1.33 -21.37 -6.21
C VAL A 165 -0.29 -20.35 -6.74
N PRO A 166 0.41 -19.60 -5.87
CA PRO A 166 1.26 -18.48 -6.27
C PRO A 166 2.39 -18.87 -7.22
N TRP A 167 2.86 -20.13 -7.18
CA TRP A 167 3.88 -20.64 -8.11
C TRP A 167 3.43 -20.63 -9.58
N LYS A 168 2.12 -20.67 -9.86
CA LYS A 168 1.63 -20.51 -11.24
C LYS A 168 1.67 -19.06 -11.69
N ILE A 169 1.45 -18.11 -10.79
CA ILE A 169 1.50 -16.68 -11.09
C ILE A 169 2.94 -16.28 -11.46
N ILE A 170 3.92 -16.80 -10.72
CA ILE A 170 5.33 -16.50 -10.94
C ILE A 170 6.02 -17.42 -11.95
N SER A 171 5.29 -18.29 -12.62
CA SER A 171 5.84 -19.19 -13.65
C SER A 171 6.40 -18.45 -14.87
N SER A 172 5.88 -17.26 -15.17
CA SER A 172 6.40 -16.40 -16.24
C SER A 172 6.34 -14.91 -15.86
N ALA A 173 7.27 -14.13 -16.39
CA ALA A 173 7.28 -12.68 -16.19
C ALA A 173 6.00 -12.02 -16.69
N SER A 174 5.46 -12.48 -17.81
CA SER A 174 4.21 -11.96 -18.39
C SER A 174 3.01 -12.19 -17.47
N SER A 175 2.83 -13.41 -16.95
CA SER A 175 1.76 -13.75 -16.02
C SER A 175 1.86 -12.92 -14.73
N PHE A 176 3.07 -12.77 -14.20
CA PHE A 176 3.33 -11.99 -13.01
C PHE A 176 3.00 -10.49 -13.20
N LEU A 177 3.46 -9.89 -14.32
CA LEU A 177 3.17 -8.49 -14.64
C LEU A 177 1.68 -8.25 -14.89
N THR A 178 0.98 -9.20 -15.51
CA THR A 178 -0.48 -9.13 -15.68
C THR A 178 -1.21 -9.15 -14.34
N PHE A 179 -0.80 -10.05 -13.45
CA PHE A 179 -1.35 -10.14 -12.09
C PHE A 179 -1.12 -8.83 -11.31
N LEU A 180 0.10 -8.30 -11.30
CA LEU A 180 0.41 -7.03 -10.67
C LEU A 180 -0.41 -5.88 -11.29
N GLY A 181 -0.48 -5.81 -12.61
CA GLY A 181 -1.25 -4.77 -13.32
C GLY A 181 -2.72 -4.73 -12.91
N SER A 182 -3.31 -5.86 -12.51
CA SER A 182 -4.69 -5.88 -12.03
C SER A 182 -4.89 -5.09 -10.72
N TYR A 183 -3.87 -4.96 -9.88
CA TYR A 183 -3.95 -4.14 -8.66
C TYR A 183 -4.23 -2.67 -8.97
N THR A 184 -3.62 -2.11 -10.03
CA THR A 184 -3.89 -0.72 -10.42
C THR A 184 -5.34 -0.51 -10.79
N VAL A 185 -5.96 -1.50 -11.43
CA VAL A 185 -7.34 -1.42 -11.87
C VAL A 185 -8.31 -1.37 -10.69
N PHE A 186 -8.10 -2.20 -9.67
CA PHE A 186 -9.05 -2.36 -8.57
C PHE A 186 -8.74 -1.49 -7.35
N LEU A 187 -7.47 -1.24 -7.04
CA LEU A 187 -7.07 -0.51 -5.83
C LEU A 187 -6.91 1.00 -6.06
N MET A 188 -6.51 1.43 -7.26
CA MET A 188 -6.27 2.85 -7.50
C MET A 188 -7.52 3.72 -7.45
N PRO A 189 -8.72 3.28 -7.88
CA PRO A 189 -9.94 4.06 -7.65
C PRO A 189 -10.19 4.32 -6.16
N THR A 190 -9.97 3.32 -5.30
CA THR A 190 -10.11 3.47 -3.84
C THR A 190 -9.13 4.51 -3.30
N CYS A 191 -7.88 4.46 -3.73
CA CYS A 191 -6.87 5.44 -3.35
C CYS A 191 -7.29 6.87 -3.78
N GLY A 192 -7.79 7.03 -5.00
CA GLY A 192 -8.32 8.31 -5.50
C GLY A 192 -9.49 8.83 -4.68
N ILE A 193 -10.42 7.96 -4.30
CA ILE A 193 -11.56 8.28 -3.42
C ILE A 193 -11.05 8.75 -2.05
N MET A 194 -10.10 8.02 -1.43
CA MET A 194 -9.54 8.38 -0.13
C MET A 194 -8.84 9.75 -0.16
N ILE A 195 -8.07 10.05 -1.21
CA ILE A 195 -7.39 11.34 -1.38
C ILE A 195 -8.42 12.47 -1.47
N VAL A 196 -9.46 12.31 -2.28
CA VAL A 196 -10.49 13.33 -2.44
C VAL A 196 -11.30 13.50 -1.16
N ASP A 197 -11.71 12.42 -0.52
CA ASP A 197 -12.49 12.48 0.72
C ASP A 197 -11.71 13.21 1.82
N TYR A 198 -10.45 12.84 2.01
CA TYR A 198 -9.63 13.41 3.07
C TYR A 198 -9.21 14.86 2.79
N TRP A 199 -8.59 15.13 1.63
CA TRP A 199 -7.96 16.42 1.37
C TRP A 199 -8.90 17.47 0.78
N MET A 200 -9.83 17.07 -0.10
CA MET A 200 -10.66 18.02 -0.84
C MET A 200 -12.00 18.28 -0.18
N LEU A 201 -12.66 17.23 0.33
CA LEU A 201 -14.00 17.35 0.88
C LEU A 201 -13.98 17.64 2.37
N ARG A 202 -13.31 16.81 3.15
CA ARG A 202 -13.30 16.92 4.62
C ARG A 202 -12.17 17.77 5.16
N ARG A 203 -11.12 17.99 4.39
CA ARG A 203 -9.92 18.76 4.78
C ARG A 203 -9.31 18.32 6.11
N GLY A 204 -9.33 17.02 6.37
CA GLY A 204 -8.86 16.43 7.62
C GLY A 204 -9.88 16.44 8.76
N ASN A 205 -11.10 16.92 8.54
CA ASN A 205 -12.15 16.94 9.55
C ASN A 205 -12.83 15.57 9.66
N PHE A 206 -12.34 14.75 10.57
CA PHE A 206 -12.90 13.42 10.87
C PHE A 206 -13.23 13.30 12.35
N HIS A 207 -14.41 12.81 12.65
CA HIS A 207 -14.77 12.42 13.99
C HIS A 207 -14.33 10.97 14.24
N VAL A 208 -13.12 10.82 14.76
CA VAL A 208 -12.47 9.50 14.93
C VAL A 208 -13.32 8.50 15.70
N PRO A 209 -13.95 8.84 16.84
CA PRO A 209 -14.79 7.89 17.57
C PRO A 209 -15.93 7.31 16.73
N SER A 210 -16.57 8.12 15.87
CA SER A 210 -17.66 7.69 15.00
C SER A 210 -17.23 6.76 13.86
N LEU A 211 -15.95 6.68 13.52
CA LEU A 211 -15.43 5.71 12.55
C LEU A 211 -15.53 4.27 13.07
N TYR A 212 -15.50 4.09 14.40
CA TYR A 212 -15.50 2.78 15.04
C TYR A 212 -16.85 2.36 15.61
N THR A 213 -17.88 3.20 15.47
CA THR A 213 -19.25 2.89 15.95
C THR A 213 -20.14 2.45 14.80
N LYS A 214 -21.14 1.60 15.11
CA LYS A 214 -22.17 1.15 14.17
C LYS A 214 -23.49 1.92 14.34
N ASP A 215 -23.48 3.03 15.06
CA ASP A 215 -24.69 3.79 15.35
C ASP A 215 -25.25 4.40 14.08
N ALA A 216 -26.56 4.28 13.91
CA ALA A 216 -27.26 4.83 12.75
C ALA A 216 -27.18 6.37 12.67
N GLY A 217 -26.90 7.04 13.79
CA GLY A 217 -26.65 8.48 13.87
C GLY A 217 -25.23 8.91 13.55
N SER A 218 -24.30 7.96 13.32
CA SER A 218 -22.93 8.28 12.95
C SER A 218 -22.86 8.99 11.60
N PRO A 219 -22.05 10.06 11.42
CA PRO A 219 -21.81 10.72 10.14
C PRO A 219 -21.33 9.77 9.05
N TYR A 220 -20.78 8.61 9.42
CA TYR A 220 -20.24 7.59 8.53
C TYR A 220 -21.17 6.40 8.31
N ALA A 221 -22.38 6.41 8.88
CA ALA A 221 -23.36 5.35 8.66
C ALA A 221 -23.92 5.33 7.22
N TYR A 222 -23.83 6.45 6.51
CA TYR A 222 -24.31 6.63 5.13
C TYR A 222 -25.70 5.97 4.92
N LEU A 223 -25.85 5.15 3.87
CA LEU A 223 -27.07 4.39 3.61
C LEU A 223 -26.89 2.97 4.16
N ASN A 224 -27.28 2.73 5.43
CA ASN A 224 -27.12 1.44 6.09
C ASN A 224 -25.68 0.88 6.04
N GLY A 225 -24.67 1.72 6.19
CA GLY A 225 -23.26 1.35 6.12
C GLY A 225 -22.63 1.39 4.73
N TRP A 226 -23.41 1.71 3.67
CA TRP A 226 -22.91 1.75 2.30
C TRP A 226 -22.75 3.18 1.77
N ASN A 227 -21.56 3.54 1.36
CA ASN A 227 -21.30 4.79 0.66
C ASN A 227 -21.49 4.60 -0.85
N LEU A 228 -22.73 4.83 -1.34
CA LEU A 228 -23.05 4.63 -2.76
C LEU A 228 -22.24 5.52 -3.71
N ARG A 229 -21.80 6.70 -3.25
CA ARG A 229 -20.90 7.60 -4.02
C ARG A 229 -19.56 6.95 -4.27
N ALA A 230 -18.98 6.34 -3.23
CA ALA A 230 -17.71 5.63 -3.33
C ALA A 230 -17.84 4.40 -4.23
N ILE A 231 -18.93 3.64 -4.12
CA ILE A 231 -19.18 2.46 -4.97
C ILE A 231 -19.30 2.88 -6.43
N ALA A 232 -20.08 3.91 -6.75
CA ALA A 232 -20.23 4.41 -8.12
C ALA A 232 -18.88 4.90 -8.70
N ALA A 233 -18.12 5.64 -7.90
CA ALA A 233 -16.79 6.12 -8.28
C ALA A 233 -15.79 4.97 -8.51
N TRP A 234 -15.82 3.95 -7.66
CA TRP A 234 -14.99 2.77 -7.82
C TRP A 234 -15.34 2.00 -9.10
N ILE A 235 -16.63 1.75 -9.35
CA ILE A 235 -17.09 1.11 -10.59
C ILE A 235 -16.64 1.92 -11.82
N ALA A 236 -16.78 3.24 -11.80
CA ALA A 236 -16.33 4.10 -12.89
C ALA A 236 -14.82 3.99 -13.11
N GLY A 237 -14.01 4.03 -12.06
CA GLY A 237 -12.55 3.88 -12.14
C GLY A 237 -12.11 2.53 -12.69
N VAL A 238 -12.81 1.45 -12.32
CA VAL A 238 -12.56 0.09 -12.82
C VAL A 238 -12.99 -0.07 -14.30
N ALA A 239 -14.16 0.47 -14.67
CA ALA A 239 -14.79 0.23 -15.96
C ALA A 239 -13.90 0.60 -17.16
N PHE A 240 -13.11 1.67 -17.04
CA PHE A 240 -12.22 2.14 -18.11
C PHE A 240 -11.01 1.24 -18.36
N THR A 241 -10.58 0.49 -17.36
CA THR A 241 -9.31 -0.24 -17.41
C THR A 241 -9.46 -1.76 -17.35
N VAL A 242 -10.59 -2.26 -16.85
CA VAL A 242 -10.82 -3.71 -16.65
C VAL A 242 -10.74 -4.51 -17.97
N HIS A 243 -11.21 -3.94 -19.09
CA HIS A 243 -11.13 -4.59 -20.39
C HIS A 243 -9.70 -4.92 -20.81
N GLY A 244 -8.74 -4.13 -20.35
CA GLY A 244 -7.33 -4.35 -20.64
C GLY A 244 -6.75 -5.58 -19.92
N ILE A 245 -7.33 -6.02 -18.82
CA ILE A 245 -6.96 -7.28 -18.17
C ILE A 245 -7.28 -8.45 -19.12
N ALA A 246 -8.46 -8.45 -19.73
CA ALA A 246 -8.81 -9.46 -20.74
C ALA A 246 -7.82 -9.43 -21.92
N GLY A 247 -7.39 -8.25 -22.33
CA GLY A 247 -6.40 -8.07 -23.41
C GLY A 247 -4.98 -8.52 -23.05
N SER A 248 -4.61 -8.53 -21.78
CA SER A 248 -3.32 -9.05 -21.35
C SER A 248 -3.31 -10.59 -21.27
N LEU A 249 -4.47 -11.19 -21.05
CA LEU A 249 -4.66 -12.65 -21.08
C LEU A 249 -4.86 -13.19 -22.49
N ASN A 250 -5.66 -12.49 -23.29
CA ASN A 250 -5.89 -12.81 -24.70
C ASN A 250 -5.78 -11.53 -25.56
N PRO A 251 -4.63 -11.31 -26.23
CA PRO A 251 -4.39 -10.11 -27.03
C PRO A 251 -5.41 -9.86 -28.16
N ASN A 252 -6.11 -10.87 -28.61
CA ASN A 252 -7.11 -10.77 -29.66
C ASN A 252 -8.51 -10.42 -29.15
N ALA A 253 -8.74 -10.46 -27.84
CA ALA A 253 -10.04 -10.22 -27.24
C ALA A 253 -10.42 -8.72 -27.19
N VAL A 254 -9.47 -7.82 -27.31
CA VAL A 254 -9.68 -6.37 -27.15
C VAL A 254 -8.92 -5.56 -28.19
N ASN A 255 -9.42 -4.36 -28.48
CA ASN A 255 -8.79 -3.42 -29.40
C ASN A 255 -7.52 -2.75 -28.78
N GLN A 256 -6.74 -2.07 -29.62
CA GLN A 256 -5.51 -1.40 -29.20
C GLN A 256 -5.76 -0.28 -28.17
N ALA A 257 -6.90 0.40 -28.24
CA ALA A 257 -7.25 1.45 -27.30
C ALA A 257 -7.39 0.89 -25.87
N SER A 258 -8.09 -0.23 -25.69
CA SER A 258 -8.22 -0.90 -24.37
C SER A 258 -6.87 -1.36 -23.82
N LYS A 259 -5.96 -1.85 -24.68
CA LYS A 259 -4.58 -2.19 -24.26
C LYS A 259 -3.82 -0.97 -23.78
N ASN A 260 -3.97 0.15 -24.45
CA ASN A 260 -3.31 1.40 -24.07
C ASN A 260 -3.93 1.99 -22.78
N MET A 261 -5.24 1.92 -22.62
CA MET A 261 -5.93 2.30 -21.36
C MET A 261 -5.41 1.48 -20.17
N TYR A 262 -5.20 0.18 -20.35
CA TYR A 262 -4.63 -0.68 -19.31
C TYR A 262 -3.18 -0.30 -18.96
N LYS A 263 -2.36 0.11 -19.94
CA LYS A 263 -1.02 0.62 -19.65
C LYS A 263 -1.03 1.89 -18.81
N LEU A 264 -2.08 2.70 -18.94
CA LEU A 264 -2.35 3.88 -18.11
C LEU A 264 -3.14 3.55 -16.83
N GLY A 265 -3.32 2.28 -16.51
CA GLY A 265 -4.23 1.79 -15.46
C GLY A 265 -4.11 2.54 -14.14
N PHE A 266 -2.89 2.77 -13.65
CA PHE A 266 -2.64 3.54 -12.44
C PHE A 266 -3.28 4.93 -12.46
N LEU A 267 -2.89 5.76 -13.45
CA LEU A 267 -3.37 7.14 -13.55
C LEU A 267 -4.85 7.20 -13.88
N LEU A 268 -5.29 6.40 -14.84
CA LEU A 268 -6.67 6.45 -15.32
C LEU A 268 -7.66 5.99 -14.24
N SER A 269 -7.38 4.88 -13.55
CA SER A 269 -8.26 4.38 -12.49
C SER A 269 -8.29 5.31 -11.28
N LEU A 270 -7.14 5.85 -10.88
CA LEU A 270 -7.05 6.81 -9.79
C LEU A 270 -7.82 8.09 -10.11
N THR A 271 -7.56 8.70 -11.27
CA THR A 271 -8.17 9.99 -11.65
C THR A 271 -9.66 9.86 -11.88
N MET A 272 -10.12 8.77 -12.52
CA MET A 272 -11.56 8.54 -12.73
C MET A 272 -12.29 8.27 -11.42
N GLY A 273 -11.71 7.45 -10.54
CA GLY A 273 -12.26 7.24 -9.20
C GLY A 273 -12.37 8.54 -8.39
N ALA A 274 -11.29 9.32 -8.38
CA ALA A 274 -11.25 10.63 -7.71
C ALA A 274 -12.27 11.62 -8.29
N LEU A 275 -12.31 11.77 -9.60
CA LEU A 275 -13.21 12.72 -10.29
C LEU A 275 -14.67 12.38 -10.06
N VAL A 276 -15.05 11.11 -10.29
CA VAL A 276 -16.45 10.69 -10.14
C VAL A 276 -16.89 10.80 -8.69
N TYR A 277 -16.02 10.48 -7.73
CA TYR A 277 -16.33 10.65 -6.31
C TYR A 277 -16.53 12.13 -5.95
N TYR A 278 -15.65 12.99 -6.41
CA TYR A 278 -15.75 14.43 -6.18
C TYR A 278 -17.03 14.99 -6.74
N VAL A 279 -17.37 14.68 -8.00
CA VAL A 279 -18.61 15.14 -8.65
C VAL A 279 -19.85 14.57 -7.92
N ALA A 280 -19.85 13.30 -7.55
CA ALA A 280 -20.93 12.70 -6.80
C ALA A 280 -21.14 13.37 -5.43
N CYS A 281 -20.08 13.79 -4.76
CA CYS A 281 -20.14 14.50 -3.50
C CYS A 281 -20.56 15.97 -3.65
N LEU A 282 -20.33 16.60 -4.80
CA LEU A 282 -20.88 17.93 -5.09
C LEU A 282 -22.40 17.88 -5.30
N ILE A 283 -22.91 16.82 -5.95
CA ILE A 283 -24.35 16.62 -6.18
C ILE A 283 -25.06 16.19 -4.89
N TRP A 284 -24.42 15.33 -4.12
CA TRP A 284 -24.94 14.79 -2.87
C TRP A 284 -23.86 14.89 -1.79
N PRO A 285 -23.77 16.02 -1.05
CA PRO A 285 -22.72 16.26 -0.07
C PRO A 285 -22.70 15.21 1.05
N PRO A 286 -21.52 14.69 1.46
CA PRO A 286 -21.41 13.89 2.66
C PRO A 286 -21.52 14.76 3.91
N PRO A 287 -21.98 14.23 5.03
CA PRO A 287 -21.90 14.95 6.30
C PRO A 287 -20.42 15.17 6.67
N ILE A 288 -20.08 16.40 7.03
CA ILE A 288 -18.74 16.78 7.49
C ILE A 288 -18.86 17.11 8.98
N TYR A 289 -17.91 16.67 9.73
CA TYR A 289 -17.84 16.90 11.17
C TYR A 289 -16.56 17.66 11.54
N PRO A 290 -16.60 18.63 12.48
CA PRO A 290 -17.81 19.20 13.10
C PRO A 290 -18.65 20.00 12.11
N GLU A 291 -19.95 20.08 12.35
CA GLU A 291 -20.87 20.86 11.52
C GLU A 291 -20.43 22.33 11.47
N GLY A 292 -20.41 22.93 10.28
CA GLY A 292 -19.98 24.31 10.07
C GLY A 292 -18.46 24.48 9.82
N SER A 293 -17.67 23.40 9.89
CA SER A 293 -16.22 23.44 9.68
C SER A 293 -15.78 23.13 8.24
N GLU A 294 -16.72 23.11 7.28
CA GLU A 294 -16.45 22.71 5.89
C GLU A 294 -15.38 23.58 5.19
N SER A 295 -15.25 24.84 5.63
CA SER A 295 -14.23 25.76 5.10
C SER A 295 -12.92 25.75 5.86
N GLU A 296 -12.88 25.14 7.03
CA GLU A 296 -11.74 25.14 7.92
C GLU A 296 -10.95 23.82 7.79
N ALA A 297 -9.62 23.92 7.63
CA ALA A 297 -8.76 22.76 7.69
C ALA A 297 -8.34 22.52 9.14
N THR A 298 -8.53 21.34 9.66
CA THR A 298 -7.94 20.96 10.94
C THR A 298 -6.41 20.89 10.80
N MET A 299 -5.71 21.28 11.84
CA MET A 299 -4.25 21.34 11.89
C MET A 299 -3.60 19.94 11.97
N GLY A 300 -4.04 19.00 11.13
CA GLY A 300 -3.38 17.70 11.00
C GLY A 300 -3.75 16.66 12.05
N PHE A 301 -4.69 16.94 12.92
CA PHE A 301 -5.37 15.96 13.75
C PHE A 301 -6.85 15.99 13.39
N GLU A 302 -7.41 14.82 13.24
CA GLU A 302 -8.83 14.61 13.16
C GLU A 302 -9.47 15.28 14.37
N ASP A 303 -10.48 16.10 14.12
CA ASP A 303 -11.19 16.76 15.19
C ASP A 303 -11.91 15.69 16.01
N MET A 304 -11.44 15.49 17.22
CA MET A 304 -12.21 14.74 18.20
C MET A 304 -13.33 15.65 18.68
N ALA A 305 -14.47 15.08 19.02
CA ALA A 305 -15.59 15.85 19.56
C ALA A 305 -15.09 16.85 20.60
N SER A 306 -15.51 18.10 20.48
CA SER A 306 -14.95 19.22 21.23
C SER A 306 -15.00 19.08 22.78
N SER A 307 -15.79 18.13 23.27
CA SER A 307 -15.95 17.83 24.70
C SER A 307 -15.53 16.42 25.07
N GLU A 308 -15.22 15.54 24.09
CA GLU A 308 -14.97 14.14 24.32
C GLU A 308 -13.60 13.76 23.74
N GLY A 309 -12.74 13.17 24.56
CA GLY A 309 -11.50 12.56 24.13
C GLY A 309 -11.70 11.14 23.59
N PHE A 310 -10.62 10.40 23.38
CA PHE A 310 -10.66 8.98 22.99
C PHE A 310 -11.27 8.09 24.08
N PHE A 311 -11.14 8.50 25.33
CA PHE A 311 -11.63 7.76 26.48
C PHE A 311 -12.66 8.58 27.24
N ALA A 312 -13.59 7.92 27.89
CA ALA A 312 -14.60 8.58 28.70
C ALA A 312 -13.95 9.48 29.78
N GLY A 313 -14.30 10.76 29.78
CA GLY A 313 -13.74 11.76 30.71
C GLY A 313 -12.52 12.53 30.22
N GLU A 314 -12.00 12.24 29.03
CA GLU A 314 -10.97 13.07 28.39
C GLU A 314 -11.60 14.21 27.62
N SER A 315 -10.99 15.40 27.69
CA SER A 315 -11.34 16.54 26.85
C SER A 315 -10.25 16.79 25.79
N VAL A 316 -10.63 17.38 24.66
CA VAL A 316 -9.68 17.76 23.60
C VAL A 316 -8.60 18.71 24.14
N ASP A 317 -8.96 19.60 25.07
CA ASP A 317 -8.02 20.53 25.67
C ASP A 317 -7.00 19.81 26.58
N THR A 318 -7.40 18.75 27.26
CA THR A 318 -6.50 17.91 28.03
C THR A 318 -5.50 17.21 27.13
N ILE A 319 -5.96 16.66 26.01
CA ILE A 319 -5.12 15.96 25.04
C ILE A 319 -4.15 16.93 24.36
N ARG A 320 -4.62 18.12 23.94
CA ARG A 320 -3.75 19.18 23.38
C ARG A 320 -2.70 19.62 24.40
N GLY A 321 -3.07 19.76 25.65
CA GLY A 321 -2.13 20.09 26.73
C GLY A 321 -1.03 19.03 26.90
N VAL A 322 -1.39 17.74 26.84
CA VAL A 322 -0.42 16.65 26.91
C VAL A 322 0.49 16.63 25.68
N LEU A 323 -0.06 16.82 24.48
CA LEU A 323 0.71 16.85 23.24
C LEU A 323 1.69 18.01 23.21
N SER A 324 1.27 19.22 23.62
CA SER A 324 2.15 20.38 23.70
C SER A 324 3.24 20.23 24.76
N ALA A 325 2.96 19.54 25.87
CA ALA A 325 3.95 19.22 26.89
C ALA A 325 5.00 18.21 26.39
N VAL A 326 4.58 17.23 25.59
CA VAL A 326 5.47 16.24 24.95
C VAL A 326 6.35 16.89 23.90
N GLU A 327 5.81 17.80 23.07
CA GLU A 327 6.56 18.56 22.07
C GLU A 327 7.53 19.57 22.72
N GLY A 328 7.14 20.15 23.85
CA GLY A 328 8.00 21.08 24.61
C GLY A 328 9.10 20.44 25.47
N GLY A 329 9.23 19.11 25.44
CA GLY A 329 10.28 18.40 26.18
C GLY A 329 10.09 18.37 27.71
N ASN A 330 8.97 18.84 28.23
CA ASN A 330 8.66 18.88 29.66
C ASN A 330 7.76 17.69 30.08
N VAL A 331 8.32 16.48 30.11
CA VAL A 331 7.63 15.27 30.57
C VAL A 331 7.56 15.19 32.11
N GLY A 332 7.73 16.26 32.82
CA GLY A 332 7.97 16.23 34.26
C GLY A 332 6.83 16.67 35.18
N GLN A 333 5.75 17.26 34.71
CA GLN A 333 4.68 17.73 35.62
C GLN A 333 3.29 17.79 34.97
N VAL A 334 2.68 16.66 34.79
CA VAL A 334 1.21 16.59 34.75
C VAL A 334 0.78 15.63 35.87
N GLU A 335 0.92 16.06 37.08
CA GLU A 335 0.22 15.44 38.22
C GLU A 335 -1.25 15.80 38.10
N GLY A 336 -2.06 14.76 37.91
CA GLY A 336 -3.50 14.85 37.84
C GLY A 336 -4.12 15.44 39.09
N LYS A 337 -4.81 16.55 38.96
CA LYS A 337 -5.89 16.92 39.87
C LYS A 337 -7.19 16.29 39.36
N GLY A 338 -7.56 15.20 39.98
CA GLY A 338 -8.94 14.72 40.05
C GLY A 338 -9.38 13.68 39.05
N ALA A 339 -9.04 12.45 39.28
CA ALA A 339 -9.94 11.32 39.03
C ALA A 339 -9.53 10.20 39.97
N GLY A 340 -10.47 9.71 40.73
CA GLY A 340 -10.27 8.61 41.66
C GLY A 340 -9.79 7.37 40.92
N THR A 341 -8.70 6.83 41.40
CA THR A 341 -8.14 5.53 41.01
C THR A 341 -9.10 4.42 41.33
N GLU A 342 -9.85 3.95 40.34
CA GLU A 342 -10.25 2.54 40.32
C GLU A 342 -9.27 1.81 39.39
N SER A 343 -8.49 0.94 39.99
CA SER A 343 -7.56 0.05 39.34
C SER A 343 -8.33 -0.89 38.39
N VAL A 344 -8.37 -0.58 37.14
CA VAL A 344 -8.82 -1.53 36.11
C VAL A 344 -7.69 -2.53 35.90
N SER A 345 -7.93 -3.74 36.36
CA SER A 345 -7.09 -4.92 36.23
C SER A 345 -6.68 -5.15 34.77
N GLU A 346 -5.40 -5.29 34.57
CA GLU A 346 -4.63 -5.54 33.35
C GLU A 346 -4.93 -6.90 32.64
N LYS A 347 -6.19 -7.35 32.63
CA LYS A 347 -6.54 -8.70 32.15
C LYS A 347 -7.32 -8.80 30.86
N ASN A 348 -7.58 -7.69 30.12
CA ASN A 348 -8.36 -7.77 28.89
C ASN A 348 -7.79 -6.96 27.70
N MET A 349 -6.47 -6.92 27.54
CA MET A 349 -5.84 -6.50 26.29
C MET A 349 -4.94 -7.63 25.77
N VAL A 350 -5.53 -8.57 25.08
CA VAL A 350 -4.88 -9.44 24.11
C VAL A 350 -5.77 -9.51 22.86
#